data_40d779f5ea96fa2d3d0474bf117d5af7
#
_entry.id   40d779f5ea96fa2d3d0474bf117d5af7
#
_cell.length_a   1.000
_cell.length_b   1.000
_cell.length_c   1.000
_cell.angle_alpha   90.00
_cell.angle_beta   90.00
_cell.angle_gamma   90.00
#
_symmetry.space_group_name_H-M   'P 1'
#
loop_
_entity.id
_entity.type
_entity.pdbx_description
1 polymer ?
#
loop_
_entity_poly.entity_id
_entity_poly.type
_entity_poly.pdbx_seq_one_letter_code
_entity_poly.pdbx_strand_id
1 'polypeptide(L)'
;MLKTFAFALLAVLPAGVFAQTVTKQNEVTATVTITAIDQATRSVTLRAENGDTDTFTVGPAVKRFAELKVGDVIRSTYYESLVFQLRKPGAAAAPSSSTSAVARLKETPGGVIGTQETTTVTVKAVDMKAGTVTVVTADGRTMTRTAADRKNLEGVAPGDRIEITYTQGVVVAAEASKK
;
A
#
# COMPACT_ATOMS: atom_id res chain seq x y z
N MET A 1 -5.63 -26.07 6.21
CA MET A 1 -5.16 -25.64 4.89
C MET A 1 -5.31 -24.12 4.84
N LEU A 2 -4.21 -23.40 4.99
CA LEU A 2 -4.17 -21.95 5.00
C LEU A 2 -4.35 -21.47 3.55
N LYS A 3 -5.53 -20.94 3.19
CA LYS A 3 -5.72 -20.31 1.89
C LYS A 3 -5.10 -18.93 1.95
N THR A 4 -3.94 -18.78 1.33
CA THR A 4 -3.30 -17.49 1.11
C THR A 4 -4.20 -16.69 0.17
N PHE A 5 -4.90 -15.69 0.68
CA PHE A 5 -5.61 -14.73 -0.17
C PHE A 5 -4.57 -13.79 -0.79
N ALA A 6 -4.19 -14.08 -2.01
CA ALA A 6 -3.47 -13.13 -2.82
C ALA A 6 -4.45 -12.02 -3.23
N PHE A 7 -4.29 -10.84 -2.67
CA PHE A 7 -5.01 -9.65 -3.10
C PHE A 7 -4.38 -9.18 -4.42
N ALA A 8 -4.88 -9.72 -5.52
CA ALA A 8 -4.56 -9.20 -6.84
C ALA A 8 -5.36 -7.91 -7.04
N LEU A 9 -4.78 -6.77 -6.66
CA LEU A 9 -5.22 -5.49 -7.18
C LEU A 9 -4.85 -5.49 -8.66
N LEU A 10 -5.81 -5.85 -9.52
CA LEU A 10 -5.63 -5.88 -10.96
C LEU A 10 -5.50 -4.44 -11.44
N ALA A 11 -4.28 -3.91 -11.49
CA ALA A 11 -3.98 -2.70 -12.22
C ALA A 11 -4.16 -3.03 -13.71
N VAL A 12 -5.28 -2.60 -14.29
CA VAL A 12 -5.47 -2.62 -15.75
C VAL A 12 -4.49 -1.60 -16.33
N LEU A 13 -3.32 -2.08 -16.75
CA LEU A 13 -2.31 -1.28 -17.40
C LEU A 13 -2.70 -1.15 -18.90
N PRO A 14 -2.77 0.06 -19.45
CA PRO A 14 -2.89 0.23 -20.89
C PRO A 14 -1.65 -0.39 -21.56
N ALA A 15 -1.84 -1.14 -22.64
CA ALA A 15 -0.77 -1.75 -23.41
C ALA A 15 0.09 -0.66 -24.10
N GLY A 16 1.07 -0.13 -23.36
CA GLY A 16 2.12 0.74 -23.86
C GLY A 16 3.44 -0.01 -23.90
N VAL A 17 4.33 0.34 -24.77
CA VAL A 17 5.69 -0.20 -24.84
C VAL A 17 6.42 0.17 -23.53
N PHE A 18 6.46 -0.76 -22.58
CA PHE A 18 7.17 -0.56 -21.32
C PHE A 18 8.62 -0.94 -21.50
N ALA A 19 9.53 0.00 -21.30
CA ALA A 19 10.95 -0.30 -21.35
C ALA A 19 11.43 -0.98 -20.04
N GLN A 20 10.87 -0.60 -18.89
CA GLN A 20 11.28 -1.15 -17.60
C GLN A 20 10.26 -0.83 -16.49
N THR A 21 10.00 -1.80 -15.62
CA THR A 21 9.22 -1.63 -14.39
C THR A 21 10.01 -2.12 -13.19
N VAL A 22 10.10 -1.31 -12.16
CA VAL A 22 10.72 -1.66 -10.87
C VAL A 22 9.66 -1.55 -9.78
N THR A 23 9.49 -2.61 -9.00
CA THR A 23 8.52 -2.65 -7.91
C THR A 23 9.23 -2.91 -6.59
N LYS A 24 8.88 -2.12 -5.56
CA LYS A 24 9.22 -2.37 -4.16
C LYS A 24 7.94 -2.57 -3.38
N GLN A 25 7.91 -3.58 -2.52
CA GLN A 25 6.75 -3.91 -1.70
C GLN A 25 7.20 -4.16 -0.27
N ASN A 26 6.36 -3.76 0.66
CA ASN A 26 6.51 -4.04 2.08
C ASN A 26 5.15 -4.44 2.66
N GLU A 27 5.15 -5.44 3.52
CA GLU A 27 3.95 -5.92 4.21
C GLU A 27 4.30 -6.19 5.67
N VAL A 28 3.49 -5.63 6.57
CA VAL A 28 3.62 -5.82 8.01
C VAL A 28 2.28 -6.26 8.56
N THR A 29 2.26 -7.40 9.23
CA THR A 29 1.06 -7.92 9.88
C THR A 29 1.24 -7.85 11.39
N ALA A 30 0.23 -7.29 12.06
CA ALA A 30 0.07 -7.32 13.50
C ALA A 30 -1.19 -8.11 13.87
N THR A 31 -1.09 -8.86 14.96
CA THR A 31 -2.18 -9.71 15.47
C THR A 31 -2.45 -9.34 16.91
N VAL A 32 -3.72 -9.11 17.25
CA VAL A 32 -4.18 -8.83 18.61
C VAL A 32 -5.41 -9.66 18.93
N THR A 33 -5.62 -9.96 20.22
CA THR A 33 -6.78 -10.75 20.67
C THR A 33 -7.75 -9.85 21.45
N ILE A 34 -9.04 -9.98 21.21
CA ILE A 34 -10.08 -9.30 21.99
C ILE A 34 -10.14 -9.94 23.38
N THR A 35 -9.85 -9.17 24.41
CA THR A 35 -9.91 -9.63 25.81
C THR A 35 -11.15 -9.12 26.56
N ALA A 36 -11.72 -8.00 26.13
CA ALA A 36 -13.00 -7.49 26.62
C ALA A 36 -13.73 -6.75 25.51
N ILE A 37 -15.05 -6.73 25.57
CA ILE A 37 -15.92 -6.00 24.64
C ILE A 37 -17.16 -5.49 25.38
N ASP A 38 -17.48 -4.22 25.17
CA ASP A 38 -18.72 -3.58 25.60
C ASP A 38 -19.51 -3.14 24.37
N GLN A 39 -20.60 -3.82 24.12
CA GLN A 39 -21.45 -3.57 22.97
C GLN A 39 -22.20 -2.23 23.08
N ALA A 40 -22.53 -1.76 24.30
CA ALA A 40 -23.28 -0.55 24.53
C ALA A 40 -22.44 0.70 24.25
N THR A 41 -21.21 0.72 24.75
CA THR A 41 -20.26 1.83 24.53
C THR A 41 -19.41 1.64 23.27
N ARG A 42 -19.53 0.50 22.59
CA ARG A 42 -18.68 0.08 21.46
C ARG A 42 -17.19 0.07 21.83
N SER A 43 -16.88 -0.29 23.07
CA SER A 43 -15.51 -0.36 23.55
C SER A 43 -14.95 -1.77 23.40
N VAL A 44 -13.70 -1.89 22.99
CA VAL A 44 -12.99 -3.16 22.85
C VAL A 44 -11.61 -3.05 23.49
N THR A 45 -11.25 -4.03 24.30
CA THR A 45 -9.89 -4.17 24.83
C THR A 45 -9.16 -5.23 24.03
N LEU A 46 -8.02 -4.84 23.47
CA LEU A 46 -7.16 -5.66 22.64
C LEU A 46 -5.87 -5.99 23.40
N ARG A 47 -5.41 -7.21 23.27
CA ARG A 47 -4.12 -7.66 23.79
C ARG A 47 -3.20 -8.04 22.66
N ALA A 48 -2.03 -7.41 22.60
CA ALA A 48 -0.97 -7.74 21.68
C ALA A 48 -0.21 -9.02 22.09
N GLU A 49 0.59 -9.58 21.17
CA GLU A 49 1.38 -10.79 21.41
C GLU A 49 2.40 -10.62 22.54
N ASN A 50 2.93 -9.41 22.73
CA ASN A 50 3.84 -9.09 23.85
C ASN A 50 3.14 -8.95 25.20
N GLY A 51 1.81 -9.09 25.26
CA GLY A 51 0.99 -9.01 26.46
C GLY A 51 0.41 -7.63 26.76
N ASP A 52 0.84 -6.58 26.04
CA ASP A 52 0.31 -5.23 26.21
C ASP A 52 -1.18 -5.19 25.88
N THR A 53 -1.93 -4.37 26.63
CA THR A 53 -3.38 -4.21 26.43
C THR A 53 -3.74 -2.75 26.26
N ASP A 54 -4.63 -2.48 25.31
CA ASP A 54 -5.18 -1.17 25.05
C ASP A 54 -6.70 -1.26 24.82
N THR A 55 -7.43 -0.18 25.19
CA THR A 55 -8.87 -0.11 25.03
C THR A 55 -9.24 1.00 24.04
N PHE A 56 -10.04 0.64 23.06
CA PHE A 56 -10.44 1.52 21.96
C PHE A 56 -11.97 1.62 21.86
N THR A 57 -12.47 2.80 21.52
CA THR A 57 -13.85 2.98 21.09
C THR A 57 -13.96 2.81 19.59
N VAL A 58 -14.76 1.84 19.15
CA VAL A 58 -14.94 1.50 17.75
C VAL A 58 -16.03 2.37 17.10
N GLY A 59 -15.65 3.15 16.12
CA GLY A 59 -16.55 4.08 15.43
C GLY A 59 -17.73 3.39 14.71
N PRO A 60 -18.82 4.14 14.42
CA PRO A 60 -20.06 3.60 13.83
C PRO A 60 -19.88 3.08 12.39
N ALA A 61 -18.76 3.40 11.73
CA ALA A 61 -18.43 2.88 10.40
C ALA A 61 -18.21 1.35 10.41
N VAL A 62 -17.79 0.78 11.53
CA VAL A 62 -17.66 -0.67 11.72
C VAL A 62 -19.05 -1.27 11.98
N LYS A 63 -19.77 -1.64 10.93
CA LYS A 63 -21.17 -2.08 10.99
C LYS A 63 -21.36 -3.45 11.66
N ARG A 64 -20.37 -4.34 11.55
CA ARG A 64 -20.42 -5.70 12.08
C ARG A 64 -19.78 -5.82 13.49
N PHE A 65 -19.72 -4.71 14.24
CA PHE A 65 -19.16 -4.70 15.58
C PHE A 65 -19.86 -5.67 16.54
N ALA A 66 -21.18 -5.82 16.39
CA ALA A 66 -22.00 -6.72 17.22
C ALA A 66 -21.64 -8.23 17.05
N GLU A 67 -20.94 -8.59 15.98
CA GLU A 67 -20.51 -9.95 15.73
C GLU A 67 -19.21 -10.31 16.46
N LEU A 68 -18.44 -9.30 16.92
CA LEU A 68 -17.19 -9.49 17.62
C LEU A 68 -17.40 -10.06 19.02
N LYS A 69 -16.50 -10.96 19.44
CA LYS A 69 -16.55 -11.66 20.72
C LYS A 69 -15.18 -11.65 21.38
N VAL A 70 -15.19 -11.81 22.71
CA VAL A 70 -13.97 -12.09 23.47
C VAL A 70 -13.35 -13.39 22.98
N GLY A 71 -12.05 -13.36 22.75
CA GLY A 71 -11.28 -14.44 22.16
C GLY A 71 -11.08 -14.32 20.63
N ASP A 72 -11.85 -13.48 19.94
CA ASP A 72 -11.61 -13.24 18.52
C ASP A 72 -10.23 -12.61 18.30
N VAL A 73 -9.63 -12.97 17.19
CA VAL A 73 -8.32 -12.46 16.77
C VAL A 73 -8.51 -11.40 15.70
N ILE A 74 -8.02 -10.20 15.95
CA ILE A 74 -7.96 -9.13 14.98
C ILE A 74 -6.59 -9.17 14.30
N ARG A 75 -6.59 -9.35 13.00
CA ARG A 75 -5.40 -9.27 12.16
C ARG A 75 -5.43 -7.95 11.40
N SER A 76 -4.39 -7.16 11.56
CA SER A 76 -4.17 -5.93 10.79
C SER A 76 -2.96 -6.12 9.90
N THR A 77 -3.13 -6.00 8.60
CA THR A 77 -2.04 -6.06 7.63
C THR A 77 -1.89 -4.70 6.97
N TYR A 78 -0.75 -4.06 7.16
CA TYR A 78 -0.33 -2.89 6.42
C TYR A 78 0.42 -3.34 5.17
N TYR A 79 0.04 -2.77 4.05
CA TYR A 79 0.67 -3.00 2.76
C TYR A 79 1.14 -1.68 2.16
N GLU A 80 2.33 -1.69 1.58
CA GLU A 80 2.94 -0.58 0.88
C GLU A 80 3.58 -1.07 -0.41
N SER A 81 3.36 -0.35 -1.50
CA SER A 81 3.96 -0.64 -2.80
C SER A 81 4.38 0.63 -3.51
N LEU A 82 5.56 0.60 -4.10
CA LEU A 82 6.12 1.67 -4.91
C LEU A 82 6.53 1.10 -6.26
N VAL A 83 5.83 1.52 -7.31
CA VAL A 83 6.04 1.07 -8.68
C VAL A 83 6.62 2.21 -9.50
N PHE A 84 7.73 1.95 -10.17
CA PHE A 84 8.37 2.88 -11.12
C PHE A 84 8.22 2.31 -12.54
N GLN A 85 7.68 3.09 -13.45
CA GLN A 85 7.55 2.72 -14.87
C GLN A 85 8.27 3.73 -15.74
N LEU A 86 9.24 3.25 -16.52
CA LEU A 86 9.94 4.08 -17.49
C LEU A 86 9.07 4.29 -18.73
N ARG A 87 8.93 5.52 -19.16
CA ARG A 87 8.21 5.96 -20.35
C ARG A 87 9.17 6.74 -21.26
N LYS A 88 9.29 6.32 -22.49
CA LYS A 88 10.10 7.04 -23.48
C LYS A 88 9.46 8.36 -23.88
N PRO A 89 10.24 9.36 -24.38
CA PRO A 89 9.70 10.61 -24.89
C PRO A 89 8.61 10.35 -25.94
N GLY A 90 7.49 11.09 -25.85
CA GLY A 90 6.34 10.92 -26.74
C GLY A 90 5.32 9.84 -26.30
N ALA A 91 5.66 8.93 -25.38
CA ALA A 91 4.67 8.04 -24.79
C ALA A 91 3.71 8.82 -23.87
N ALA A 92 2.43 8.44 -23.88
CA ALA A 92 1.47 9.01 -22.94
C ALA A 92 1.89 8.68 -21.51
N ALA A 93 2.00 9.71 -20.66
CA ALA A 93 2.19 9.55 -19.23
C ALA A 93 0.83 9.65 -18.53
N ALA A 94 0.64 8.85 -17.48
CA ALA A 94 -0.55 9.01 -16.66
C ALA A 94 -0.54 10.40 -16.00
N PRO A 95 -1.68 11.10 -15.97
CA PRO A 95 -1.80 12.33 -15.21
C PRO A 95 -1.56 12.02 -13.73
N SER A 96 -1.03 12.99 -13.00
CA SER A 96 -0.95 12.88 -11.53
C SER A 96 -2.35 12.67 -10.96
N SER A 97 -2.51 11.67 -10.13
CA SER A 97 -3.79 11.29 -9.55
C SER A 97 -3.61 10.83 -8.11
N SER A 98 -4.63 11.05 -7.29
CA SER A 98 -4.75 10.49 -5.96
C SER A 98 -6.12 9.86 -5.83
N THR A 99 -6.16 8.62 -5.40
CA THR A 99 -7.40 7.86 -5.22
C THR A 99 -7.39 7.21 -3.84
N SER A 100 -8.51 7.29 -3.14
CA SER A 100 -8.72 6.59 -1.87
C SER A 100 -9.88 5.62 -2.03
N ALA A 101 -9.73 4.43 -1.47
CA ALA A 101 -10.76 3.41 -1.46
C ALA A 101 -10.98 2.87 -0.06
N VAL A 102 -12.25 2.65 0.28
CA VAL A 102 -12.67 1.95 1.50
C VAL A 102 -13.60 0.84 1.09
N ALA A 103 -13.28 -0.38 1.50
CA ALA A 103 -14.11 -1.54 1.24
C ALA A 103 -14.35 -2.33 2.53
N ARG A 104 -15.45 -3.08 2.57
CA ARG A 104 -15.76 -4.00 3.67
C ARG A 104 -15.46 -5.42 3.26
N LEU A 105 -14.97 -6.22 4.19
CA LEU A 105 -14.85 -7.66 3.99
C LEU A 105 -16.25 -8.28 4.05
N LYS A 106 -16.55 -9.20 3.14
CA LYS A 106 -17.84 -9.87 3.05
C LYS A 106 -17.96 -11.02 4.05
N GLU A 107 -16.89 -11.79 4.20
CA GLU A 107 -16.89 -13.05 4.95
C GLU A 107 -16.64 -12.84 6.46
N THR A 108 -15.79 -11.88 6.83
CA THR A 108 -15.43 -11.61 8.23
C THR A 108 -15.73 -10.15 8.60
N PRO A 109 -15.97 -9.83 9.88
CA PRO A 109 -15.97 -8.44 10.34
C PRO A 109 -14.64 -7.79 10.02
N GLY A 110 -14.66 -6.66 9.31
CA GLY A 110 -13.43 -5.99 8.91
C GLY A 110 -13.58 -5.12 7.68
N GLY A 111 -12.48 -4.55 7.24
CA GLY A 111 -12.44 -3.67 6.09
C GLY A 111 -11.03 -3.45 5.56
N VAL A 112 -11.00 -2.77 4.44
CA VAL A 112 -9.78 -2.34 3.76
C VAL A 112 -9.87 -0.83 3.57
N ILE A 113 -8.81 -0.13 3.90
CA ILE A 113 -8.61 1.28 3.55
C ILE A 113 -7.33 1.35 2.75
N GLY A 114 -7.37 1.97 1.59
CA GLY A 114 -6.20 2.13 0.74
C GLY A 114 -6.17 3.46 0.03
N THR A 115 -4.96 3.94 -0.25
CA THR A 115 -4.71 5.12 -1.08
C THR A 115 -3.71 4.76 -2.16
N GLN A 116 -3.88 5.36 -3.32
CA GLN A 116 -2.95 5.26 -4.43
C GLN A 116 -2.67 6.66 -4.96
N GLU A 117 -1.40 6.98 -5.09
CA GLU A 117 -0.95 8.23 -5.68
C GLU A 117 -0.06 7.92 -6.88
N THR A 118 -0.33 8.58 -7.99
CA THR A 118 0.50 8.50 -9.19
C THR A 118 1.06 9.87 -9.50
N THR A 119 2.37 9.94 -9.72
CA THR A 119 3.05 11.15 -10.17
C THR A 119 4.03 10.82 -11.28
N THR A 120 4.29 11.78 -12.15
CA THR A 120 5.26 11.64 -13.24
C THR A 120 6.35 12.67 -13.09
N VAL A 121 7.61 12.21 -13.19
CA VAL A 121 8.80 13.07 -13.20
C VAL A 121 9.55 12.89 -14.53
N THR A 122 10.29 13.94 -14.94
CA THR A 122 11.11 13.89 -16.15
C THR A 122 12.57 13.71 -15.77
N VAL A 123 13.26 12.79 -16.43
CA VAL A 123 14.69 12.55 -16.24
C VAL A 123 15.47 13.72 -16.84
N LYS A 124 16.30 14.36 -16.04
CA LYS A 124 17.22 15.43 -16.44
C LYS A 124 18.63 14.91 -16.72
N ALA A 125 19.10 13.99 -15.87
CA ALA A 125 20.44 13.40 -15.99
C ALA A 125 20.48 12.03 -15.34
N VAL A 126 21.38 11.19 -15.83
CA VAL A 126 21.70 9.86 -15.24
C VAL A 126 23.20 9.77 -15.09
N ASP A 127 23.67 9.37 -13.92
CA ASP A 127 25.06 9.04 -13.64
C ASP A 127 25.18 7.54 -13.28
N MET A 128 25.54 6.75 -14.27
CA MET A 128 25.73 5.30 -14.11
C MET A 128 26.88 4.97 -13.16
N LYS A 129 27.91 5.83 -13.09
CA LYS A 129 29.07 5.61 -12.21
C LYS A 129 28.71 5.84 -10.75
N ALA A 130 28.00 6.93 -10.47
CA ALA A 130 27.50 7.24 -9.14
C ALA A 130 26.24 6.42 -8.77
N GLY A 131 25.55 5.84 -9.76
CA GLY A 131 24.29 5.15 -9.56
C GLY A 131 23.13 6.10 -9.23
N THR A 132 23.13 7.32 -9.81
CA THR A 132 22.14 8.34 -9.49
C THR A 132 21.33 8.76 -10.73
N VAL A 133 20.09 9.17 -10.47
CA VAL A 133 19.21 9.83 -11.46
C VAL A 133 18.76 11.18 -10.92
N THR A 134 18.84 12.19 -11.76
CA THR A 134 18.32 13.53 -11.48
C THR A 134 17.03 13.70 -12.27
N VAL A 135 15.96 14.05 -11.57
CA VAL A 135 14.62 14.22 -12.15
C VAL A 135 14.06 15.60 -11.85
N VAL A 136 13.11 16.02 -12.68
CA VAL A 136 12.34 17.27 -12.52
C VAL A 136 10.87 16.88 -12.34
N THR A 137 10.25 17.39 -11.29
CA THR A 137 8.82 17.25 -11.00
C THR A 137 7.99 18.20 -11.87
N ALA A 138 6.68 17.98 -11.96
CA ALA A 138 5.76 18.83 -12.73
C ALA A 138 5.77 20.30 -12.28
N ASP A 139 6.05 20.56 -11.00
CA ASP A 139 6.19 21.91 -10.42
C ASP A 139 7.61 22.50 -10.59
N GLY A 140 8.49 21.84 -11.37
CA GLY A 140 9.80 22.36 -11.74
C GLY A 140 10.92 22.10 -10.72
N ARG A 141 10.65 21.43 -9.61
CA ARG A 141 11.69 21.07 -8.61
C ARG A 141 12.61 20.00 -9.17
N THR A 142 13.90 20.16 -8.95
CA THR A 142 14.92 19.19 -9.34
C THR A 142 15.35 18.38 -8.13
N MET A 143 15.40 17.06 -8.28
CA MET A 143 15.82 16.13 -7.23
C MET A 143 16.78 15.09 -7.79
N THR A 144 17.83 14.76 -7.03
CA THR A 144 18.73 13.64 -7.35
C THR A 144 18.48 12.51 -6.37
N ARG A 145 18.40 11.29 -6.89
CA ARG A 145 18.15 10.07 -6.11
C ARG A 145 19.15 9.00 -6.51
N THR A 146 19.61 8.22 -5.53
CA THR A 146 20.42 7.03 -5.76
C THR A 146 19.51 5.84 -6.05
N ALA A 147 19.77 5.12 -7.12
CA ALA A 147 19.07 3.88 -7.42
C ALA A 147 19.50 2.78 -6.43
N ALA A 148 18.54 1.99 -5.97
CA ALA A 148 18.81 0.86 -5.09
C ALA A 148 19.68 -0.22 -5.79
N ASP A 149 19.47 -0.38 -7.10
CA ASP A 149 20.31 -1.18 -7.99
C ASP A 149 20.62 -0.33 -9.23
N ARG A 150 21.91 -0.23 -9.61
CA ARG A 150 22.33 0.50 -10.81
C ARG A 150 21.74 -0.05 -12.10
N LYS A 151 21.42 -1.33 -12.13
CA LYS A 151 20.72 -1.97 -13.27
C LYS A 151 19.38 -1.30 -13.56
N ASN A 152 18.73 -0.74 -12.55
CA ASN A 152 17.47 0.01 -12.74
C ASN A 152 17.65 1.31 -13.52
N LEU A 153 18.88 1.76 -13.74
CA LEU A 153 19.20 2.94 -14.55
C LEU A 153 19.59 2.58 -16.00
N GLU A 154 19.74 1.28 -16.31
CA GLU A 154 20.04 0.84 -17.67
C GLU A 154 18.90 1.25 -18.61
N GLY A 155 19.26 1.85 -19.74
CA GLY A 155 18.28 2.34 -20.72
C GLY A 155 17.51 3.60 -20.32
N VAL A 156 17.76 4.15 -19.12
CA VAL A 156 17.21 5.47 -18.72
C VAL A 156 18.05 6.60 -19.31
N ALA A 157 17.42 7.55 -19.94
CA ALA A 157 18.08 8.67 -20.59
C ALA A 157 17.41 10.02 -20.25
N PRO A 158 18.15 11.14 -20.40
CA PRO A 158 17.54 12.47 -20.30
C PRO A 158 16.36 12.62 -21.27
N GLY A 159 15.26 13.19 -20.80
CA GLY A 159 14.00 13.32 -21.53
C GLY A 159 13.01 12.17 -21.33
N ASP A 160 13.45 11.03 -20.79
CA ASP A 160 12.54 9.97 -20.37
C ASP A 160 11.64 10.46 -19.23
N ARG A 161 10.49 9.83 -19.06
CA ARG A 161 9.60 10.06 -17.92
C ARG A 161 9.58 8.83 -17.03
N ILE A 162 9.53 9.06 -15.73
CA ILE A 162 9.32 7.99 -14.73
C ILE A 162 7.97 8.25 -14.10
N GLU A 163 7.04 7.34 -14.35
CA GLU A 163 5.75 7.29 -13.65
C GLU A 163 5.96 6.52 -12.34
N ILE A 164 5.58 7.16 -11.24
CA ILE A 164 5.76 6.64 -9.88
C ILE A 164 4.37 6.45 -9.30
N THR A 165 4.00 5.19 -9.05
CA THR A 165 2.75 4.85 -8.36
C THR A 165 3.07 4.36 -6.96
N TYR A 166 2.60 5.10 -5.97
CA TYR A 166 2.67 4.73 -4.56
C TYR A 166 1.30 4.24 -4.10
N THR A 167 1.25 3.03 -3.58
CA THR A 167 0.04 2.44 -3.01
C THR A 167 0.32 2.07 -1.56
N GLN A 168 -0.58 2.46 -0.67
CA GLN A 168 -0.58 2.01 0.71
C GLN A 168 -1.97 1.57 1.12
N GLY A 169 -2.05 0.62 2.05
CA GLY A 169 -3.32 0.15 2.53
C GLY A 169 -3.22 -0.59 3.85
N VAL A 170 -4.34 -0.63 4.55
CA VAL A 170 -4.52 -1.41 5.77
C VAL A 170 -5.72 -2.31 5.57
N VAL A 171 -5.52 -3.60 5.79
CA VAL A 171 -6.59 -4.59 5.89
C VAL A 171 -6.75 -4.95 7.36
N VAL A 172 -7.96 -4.84 7.88
CA VAL A 172 -8.29 -5.30 9.23
C VAL A 172 -9.36 -6.37 9.10
N ALA A 173 -9.12 -7.54 9.69
CA ALA A 173 -10.04 -8.67 9.69
C ALA A 173 -10.15 -9.25 11.10
N ALA A 174 -11.38 -9.54 11.53
CA ALA A 174 -11.62 -10.32 12.75
C ALA A 174 -11.85 -11.78 12.39
N GLU A 175 -11.07 -12.65 12.98
CA GLU A 175 -11.21 -14.11 12.85
C GLU A 175 -11.76 -14.67 14.16
N ALA A 176 -12.78 -15.52 14.07
CA ALA A 176 -13.32 -16.19 15.24
C ALA A 176 -12.23 -17.04 15.92
N SER A 177 -12.21 -17.04 17.23
CA SER A 177 -11.33 -17.92 18.01
C SER A 177 -11.57 -19.37 17.60
N LYS A 178 -10.53 -20.07 17.20
CA LYS A 178 -10.58 -21.52 17.04
C LYS A 178 -10.70 -22.15 18.43
N LYS A 179 -11.85 -22.76 18.71
CA LYS A 179 -12.02 -23.63 19.89
C LYS A 179 -11.12 -24.86 19.79
#